data_4f2b3284c966be8428e34ee38ff4587b
#
_entry.id   4f2b3284c966be8428e34ee38ff4587b
#
_cell.length_a   1.000
_cell.length_b   1.000
_cell.length_c   1.000
_cell.angle_alpha   90.00
_cell.angle_beta   90.00
_cell.angle_gamma   90.00
#
_symmetry.space_group_name_H-M   'P 1'
#
loop_
_entity.id
_entity.type
_entity.pdbx_description
1 polymer ?
#
loop_
_entity_poly.entity_id
_entity_poly.type
_entity_poly.pdbx_seq_one_letter_code
_entity_poly.pdbx_strand_id
1 'polypeptide(L)'
;MATAAAVTKPGGKYEFLVVVPDRPDVLEQRLKVRHLHFENMTPFVKDGSWKMGGALLNSVPKDDDPASLDFMGSTLVCVAESVEQVREQLSKDIYATSGVWDMEKVSMIPRSRESDGISG
;
A
#
# COMPACT_ATOMS: atom_id res chain seq x y z
N MET A 1 -16.38 27.87 -7.07
CA MET A 1 -16.24 27.14 -6.81
C MET A 1 -15.57 26.53 -6.67
N ALA A 2 -15.67 26.52 -6.18
CA ALA A 2 -15.27 25.99 -5.93
C ALA A 2 -14.92 25.36 -5.52
N THR A 3 -14.89 25.27 -5.67
CA THR A 3 -14.73 24.69 -5.19
C THR A 3 -14.25 24.00 -4.38
N ALA A 4 -14.59 24.13 -4.07
CA ALA A 4 -14.40 23.69 -2.68
C ALA A 4 -14.07 22.25 -2.57
N ALA A 5 -14.63 21.49 -3.40
CA ALA A 5 -14.41 20.05 -3.40
C ALA A 5 -12.93 19.69 -3.50
N ALA A 6 -12.18 20.53 -4.13
CA ALA A 6 -10.77 20.23 -4.33
C ALA A 6 -10.00 20.16 -3.02
N VAL A 7 -10.47 20.83 -2.00
CA VAL A 7 -9.71 20.90 -0.75
C VAL A 7 -9.71 19.60 0.03
N THR A 8 -10.50 18.63 -0.38
CA THR A 8 -10.61 17.41 0.38
C THR A 8 -9.72 16.29 -0.13
N LYS A 9 -8.76 16.60 -0.99
CA LYS A 9 -7.92 15.60 -1.63
C LYS A 9 -6.51 15.66 -1.09
N PRO A 10 -6.28 15.08 0.09
CA PRO A 10 -4.93 15.10 0.65
C PRO A 10 -3.99 14.26 -0.21
N GLY A 11 -2.73 14.60 -0.19
CA GLY A 11 -1.71 13.81 -0.84
C GLY A 11 -1.67 13.88 -2.34
N GLY A 12 -2.57 14.67 -3.00
CA GLY A 12 -2.49 14.81 -4.44
C GLY A 12 -3.82 14.65 -5.14
N LYS A 13 -3.77 14.53 -6.47
CA LYS A 13 -4.95 14.58 -7.34
C LYS A 13 -5.43 13.22 -7.82
N TYR A 14 -4.58 12.22 -7.80
CA TYR A 14 -4.86 10.95 -8.43
C TYR A 14 -4.83 9.83 -7.40
N GLU A 15 -5.55 8.76 -7.72
CA GLU A 15 -5.62 7.62 -6.84
C GLU A 15 -5.09 6.40 -7.58
N PHE A 16 -4.31 5.57 -6.90
CA PHE A 16 -3.65 4.43 -7.51
C PHE A 16 -3.90 3.18 -6.67
N LEU A 17 -4.24 2.08 -7.34
CA LEU A 17 -4.22 0.77 -6.71
C LEU A 17 -2.81 0.23 -6.88
N VAL A 18 -2.16 -0.05 -5.77
CA VAL A 18 -0.79 -0.52 -5.76
C VAL A 18 -0.76 -1.99 -5.39
N VAL A 19 -0.01 -2.77 -6.14
CA VAL A 19 0.29 -4.15 -5.79
C VAL A 19 1.80 -4.30 -5.84
N VAL A 20 2.39 -4.70 -4.72
CA VAL A 20 3.82 -4.93 -4.66
C VAL A 20 4.08 -6.34 -4.16
N PRO A 21 4.66 -7.20 -5.01
CA PRO A 21 4.94 -8.57 -4.61
C PRO A 21 6.10 -8.63 -3.61
N ASP A 22 6.06 -9.63 -2.76
CA ASP A 22 7.20 -9.92 -1.91
C ASP A 22 8.28 -10.63 -2.72
N ARG A 23 9.53 -10.47 -2.32
CA ARG A 23 10.62 -11.27 -2.84
C ARG A 23 10.47 -12.71 -2.33
N PRO A 24 11.07 -13.68 -2.98
CA PRO A 24 11.03 -15.06 -2.47
C PRO A 24 11.70 -15.19 -1.11
N ASP A 25 11.19 -16.12 -0.31
CA ASP A 25 11.82 -16.51 0.95
C ASP A 25 12.03 -15.39 1.96
N VAL A 26 11.06 -14.49 2.06
CA VAL A 26 11.18 -13.33 2.97
C VAL A 26 10.19 -13.38 4.14
N LEU A 27 9.51 -14.51 4.36
CA LEU A 27 8.49 -14.58 5.41
C LEU A 27 9.06 -14.18 6.77
N GLU A 28 10.21 -14.72 7.13
CA GLU A 28 10.81 -14.41 8.42
C GLU A 28 11.13 -12.93 8.54
N GLN A 29 11.70 -12.35 7.50
CA GLN A 29 12.02 -10.94 7.50
C GLN A 29 10.76 -10.09 7.54
N ARG A 30 9.72 -10.47 6.79
CA ARG A 30 8.45 -9.76 6.79
C ARG A 30 7.84 -9.72 8.18
N LEU A 31 7.82 -10.84 8.88
CA LEU A 31 7.26 -10.91 10.23
C LEU A 31 8.11 -10.11 11.22
N LYS A 32 9.41 -10.13 11.05
CA LYS A 32 10.35 -9.44 11.92
C LYS A 32 10.13 -7.93 11.89
N VAL A 33 9.88 -7.35 10.71
CA VAL A 33 9.77 -5.90 10.58
C VAL A 33 8.31 -5.42 10.45
N ARG A 34 7.36 -6.32 10.61
CA ARG A 34 5.93 -6.01 10.40
C ARG A 34 5.45 -4.83 11.26
N HIS A 35 5.84 -4.79 12.52
CA HIS A 35 5.45 -3.71 13.40
C HIS A 35 6.01 -2.36 12.95
N LEU A 36 7.21 -2.35 12.39
CA LEU A 36 7.80 -1.12 11.85
C LEU A 36 7.06 -0.67 10.60
N HIS A 37 6.61 -1.62 9.78
CA HIS A 37 5.80 -1.28 8.62
C HIS A 37 4.50 -0.57 9.06
N PHE A 38 3.83 -1.09 10.07
CA PHE A 38 2.61 -0.45 10.58
C PHE A 38 2.89 0.95 11.12
N GLU A 39 4.02 1.15 11.78
CA GLU A 39 4.42 2.47 12.24
C GLU A 39 4.70 3.41 11.07
N ASN A 40 5.36 2.92 10.03
CA ASN A 40 5.64 3.72 8.83
C ASN A 40 4.37 4.14 8.11
N MET A 41 3.34 3.29 8.13
CA MET A 41 2.08 3.58 7.46
C MET A 41 1.28 4.70 8.13
N THR A 42 1.43 4.81 9.45
CA THR A 42 0.55 5.67 10.24
C THR A 42 0.43 7.10 9.73
N PRO A 43 1.52 7.83 9.43
CA PRO A 43 1.37 9.21 8.95
C PRO A 43 0.65 9.28 7.60
N PHE A 44 0.86 8.32 6.72
CA PHE A 44 0.19 8.32 5.41
C PHE A 44 -1.29 7.99 5.54
N VAL A 45 -1.65 7.12 6.48
CA VAL A 45 -3.05 6.82 6.75
C VAL A 45 -3.73 8.04 7.37
N LYS A 46 -3.07 8.70 8.30
CA LYS A 46 -3.64 9.86 8.98
C LYS A 46 -3.89 11.03 8.03
N ASP A 47 -2.99 11.27 7.09
CA ASP A 47 -3.15 12.39 6.17
C ASP A 47 -3.96 12.02 4.93
N GLY A 48 -4.41 10.78 4.81
CA GLY A 48 -5.24 10.34 3.71
C GLY A 48 -4.48 9.96 2.44
N SER A 49 -3.16 9.99 2.47
CA SER A 49 -2.35 9.59 1.31
C SER A 49 -2.48 8.11 1.01
N TRP A 50 -2.63 7.29 2.04
CA TRP A 50 -2.85 5.86 1.91
C TRP A 50 -4.22 5.56 2.51
N LYS A 51 -5.19 5.27 1.64
CA LYS A 51 -6.58 5.09 2.06
C LYS A 51 -6.89 3.70 2.56
N MET A 52 -6.12 2.73 2.11
CA MET A 52 -6.33 1.34 2.44
C MET A 52 -5.01 0.61 2.25
N GLY A 53 -4.81 -0.44 3.00
CA GLY A 53 -3.65 -1.30 2.81
C GLY A 53 -3.88 -2.66 3.43
N GLY A 54 -3.12 -3.64 2.97
CA GLY A 54 -3.20 -4.98 3.51
C GLY A 54 -2.31 -5.94 2.78
N ALA A 55 -2.19 -7.13 3.33
CA ALA A 55 -1.42 -8.19 2.73
C ALA A 55 -2.24 -8.92 1.67
N LEU A 56 -1.56 -9.36 0.64
CA LEU A 56 -2.12 -10.25 -0.37
C LEU A 56 -1.57 -11.65 -0.11
N LEU A 57 -2.41 -12.65 -0.30
CA LEU A 57 -2.06 -14.03 -0.01
C LEU A 57 -2.19 -14.87 -1.28
N ASN A 58 -1.37 -15.92 -1.35
CA ASN A 58 -1.45 -16.86 -2.48
C ASN A 58 -2.62 -17.83 -2.35
N SER A 59 -3.16 -18.00 -1.14
CA SER A 59 -4.27 -18.90 -0.91
C SER A 59 -5.13 -18.40 0.24
N VAL A 60 -6.33 -18.92 0.32
CA VAL A 60 -7.25 -18.58 1.41
C VAL A 60 -6.64 -19.10 2.72
N PRO A 61 -6.51 -18.22 3.72
CA PRO A 61 -5.86 -18.62 4.98
C PRO A 61 -6.75 -19.57 5.79
N LYS A 62 -6.08 -20.44 6.53
CA LYS A 62 -6.79 -21.37 7.43
C LYS A 62 -7.11 -20.72 8.77
N ASP A 63 -6.32 -19.76 9.19
CA ASP A 63 -6.46 -19.09 10.46
C ASP A 63 -5.83 -17.69 10.36
N ASP A 64 -5.80 -16.98 11.47
CA ASP A 64 -5.28 -15.61 11.50
C ASP A 64 -3.83 -15.50 11.96
N ASP A 65 -3.15 -16.63 12.15
CA ASP A 65 -1.76 -16.61 12.59
C ASP A 65 -0.85 -16.16 11.44
N PRO A 66 -0.19 -15.01 11.56
CA PRO A 66 0.68 -14.53 10.47
C PRO A 66 1.76 -15.53 10.04
N ALA A 67 2.21 -16.38 10.97
CA ALA A 67 3.25 -17.35 10.65
C ALA A 67 2.74 -18.44 9.71
N SER A 68 1.44 -18.65 9.62
CA SER A 68 0.85 -19.68 8.76
C SER A 68 0.32 -19.11 7.44
N LEU A 69 0.39 -17.79 7.24
CA LEU A 69 -0.11 -17.17 6.02
C LEU A 69 0.90 -17.29 4.89
N ASP A 70 0.40 -17.51 3.70
CA ASP A 70 1.24 -17.60 2.50
C ASP A 70 1.19 -16.25 1.79
N PHE A 71 2.10 -15.36 2.15
CA PHE A 71 2.10 -14.00 1.63
C PHE A 71 2.58 -13.93 0.19
N MET A 72 1.80 -13.24 -0.65
CA MET A 72 2.17 -12.91 -2.02
C MET A 72 2.82 -11.53 -2.07
N GLY A 73 2.36 -10.63 -1.22
CA GLY A 73 2.82 -9.25 -1.22
C GLY A 73 1.88 -8.35 -0.46
N SER A 74 1.83 -7.11 -0.89
CA SER A 74 0.98 -6.09 -0.26
C SER A 74 0.19 -5.33 -1.30
N THR A 75 -0.96 -4.80 -0.87
CA THR A 75 -1.74 -3.89 -1.70
C THR A 75 -2.02 -2.62 -0.91
N LEU A 76 -2.10 -1.51 -1.63
CA LEU A 76 -2.41 -0.21 -1.04
C LEU A 76 -3.24 0.58 -2.04
N VAL A 77 -4.02 1.52 -1.51
CA VAL A 77 -4.64 2.55 -2.33
C VAL A 77 -4.00 3.87 -1.93
N CYS A 78 -3.28 4.48 -2.85
CA CYS A 78 -2.48 5.68 -2.61
C CYS A 78 -3.06 6.86 -3.37
N VAL A 79 -3.04 8.04 -2.74
CA VAL A 79 -3.44 9.29 -3.35
C VAL A 79 -2.17 10.11 -3.55
N ALA A 80 -1.87 10.49 -4.78
CA ALA A 80 -0.61 11.15 -5.10
C ALA A 80 -0.74 11.97 -6.39
N GLU A 81 0.27 12.78 -6.67
CA GLU A 81 0.34 13.57 -7.89
C GLU A 81 0.77 12.75 -9.09
N SER A 82 1.52 11.67 -8.85
CA SER A 82 2.10 10.89 -9.94
C SER A 82 2.50 9.52 -9.44
N VAL A 83 2.78 8.61 -10.38
CA VAL A 83 3.33 7.29 -10.03
C VAL A 83 4.70 7.42 -9.38
N GLU A 84 5.48 8.43 -9.79
CA GLU A 84 6.79 8.66 -9.20
C GLU A 84 6.68 9.00 -7.72
N GLN A 85 5.69 9.79 -7.36
CA GLN A 85 5.46 10.14 -5.96
C GLN A 85 5.05 8.92 -5.15
N VAL A 86 4.20 8.06 -5.73
CA VAL A 86 3.82 6.80 -5.06
C VAL A 86 5.05 5.93 -4.83
N ARG A 87 5.88 5.79 -5.86
CA ARG A 87 7.11 5.00 -5.74
C ARG A 87 8.01 5.55 -4.65
N GLU A 88 8.14 6.86 -4.56
CA GLU A 88 8.95 7.49 -3.52
C GLU A 88 8.42 7.16 -2.13
N GLN A 89 7.10 7.25 -1.95
CA GLN A 89 6.48 6.91 -0.66
C GLN A 89 6.76 5.45 -0.28
N LEU A 90 6.53 4.54 -1.23
CA LEU A 90 6.72 3.11 -0.97
C LEU A 90 8.18 2.78 -0.67
N SER A 91 9.10 3.41 -1.37
CA SER A 91 10.52 3.07 -1.25
C SER A 91 11.11 3.45 0.11
N LYS A 92 10.43 4.27 0.87
CA LYS A 92 10.85 4.63 2.22
C LYS A 92 10.35 3.67 3.29
N ASP A 93 9.42 2.81 2.93
CA ASP A 93 8.87 1.85 3.90
C ASP A 93 9.88 0.78 4.24
N ILE A 94 9.78 0.27 5.48
CA ILE A 94 10.69 -0.77 5.94
C ILE A 94 10.60 -2.05 5.09
N TYR A 95 9.42 -2.35 4.55
CA TYR A 95 9.30 -3.51 3.67
C TYR A 95 10.12 -3.33 2.39
N ALA A 96 10.25 -2.08 1.90
CA ALA A 96 11.10 -1.81 0.74
C ALA A 96 12.58 -1.83 1.14
N THR A 97 12.92 -1.14 2.23
CA THR A 97 14.33 -0.98 2.61
C THR A 97 14.96 -2.24 3.19
N SER A 98 14.15 -3.14 3.74
CA SER A 98 14.65 -4.39 4.31
C SER A 98 14.59 -5.57 3.34
N GLY A 99 14.19 -5.33 2.10
CA GLY A 99 14.22 -6.37 1.08
C GLY A 99 13.04 -7.32 1.08
N VAL A 100 11.93 -6.95 1.71
CA VAL A 100 10.71 -7.77 1.67
C VAL A 100 10.00 -7.58 0.35
N TRP A 101 9.75 -6.33 -0.04
CA TRP A 101 9.07 -6.00 -1.28
C TRP A 101 10.00 -6.05 -2.47
N ASP A 102 9.51 -6.59 -3.59
CA ASP A 102 10.20 -6.53 -4.87
C ASP A 102 9.71 -5.28 -5.60
N MET A 103 10.39 -4.18 -5.37
CA MET A 103 9.97 -2.89 -5.92
C MET A 103 10.07 -2.83 -7.44
N GLU A 104 10.86 -3.71 -8.06
CA GLU A 104 10.95 -3.75 -9.52
C GLU A 104 9.68 -4.30 -10.14
N LYS A 105 8.88 -5.04 -9.37
CA LYS A 105 7.66 -5.66 -9.85
C LYS A 105 6.40 -4.96 -9.36
N VAL A 106 6.52 -3.77 -8.81
CA VAL A 106 5.36 -3.04 -8.31
C VAL A 106 4.45 -2.63 -9.47
N SER A 107 3.14 -2.77 -9.25
CA SER A 107 2.12 -2.29 -10.18
C SER A 107 1.41 -1.10 -9.54
N MET A 108 1.22 -0.06 -10.32
CA MET A 108 0.50 1.14 -9.87
C MET A 108 -0.56 1.46 -10.90
N ILE A 109 -1.79 1.13 -10.55
CA ILE A 109 -2.92 1.19 -11.49
C ILE A 109 -3.79 2.39 -11.12
N PRO A 110 -3.95 3.38 -12.02
CA PRO A 110 -4.84 4.49 -11.75
C PRO A 110 -6.27 4.01 -11.59
N ARG A 111 -6.99 4.58 -10.64
CA ARG A 111 -8.38 4.24 -10.42
C ARG A 111 -9.21 5.50 -10.20
N SER A 112 -10.52 5.38 -10.36
CA SER A 112 -11.42 6.50 -10.08
C SER A 112 -11.30 6.94 -8.64
N ARG A 113 -11.34 8.22 -8.42
CA ARG A 113 -11.29 8.79 -7.08
C ARG A 113 -12.69 8.85 -6.48
N GLU A 114 -13.29 7.71 -6.35
CA GLU A 114 -14.58 7.63 -5.68
C GLU A 114 -14.34 7.51 -4.19
N SER A 115 -15.25 7.99 -3.42
CA SER A 115 -15.08 7.99 -2.00
C SER A 115 -15.23 6.57 -1.47
N ASP A 116 -16.39 6.22 -1.06
CA ASP A 116 -16.65 4.94 -0.44
C ASP A 116 -17.68 4.20 -1.24
N GLY A 117 -17.68 2.90 -1.12
CA GLY A 117 -18.64 2.08 -1.82
C GLY A 117 -18.17 1.75 -3.22
N ILE A 118 -19.10 1.31 -4.03
CA ILE A 118 -18.83 0.84 -5.38
C ILE A 118 -19.23 1.89 -6.38
N SER A 119 -18.32 2.19 -7.31
CA SER A 119 -18.61 3.09 -8.39
C SER A 119 -17.82 2.62 -9.60
N GLY A 120 -18.19 3.06 -10.70
CA GLY A 120 -17.48 2.57 -11.84
C GLY A 120 -17.96 3.06 -13.10
#